data_8678ab4d2b46164bfddec7eac82c6917
#
_entry.id   8678ab4d2b46164bfddec7eac82c6917
#
_cell.length_a   1.000
_cell.length_b   1.000
_cell.length_c   1.000
_cell.angle_alpha   90.00
_cell.angle_beta   90.00
_cell.angle_gamma   90.00
#
_symmetry.space_group_name_H-M   'P 1'
#
loop_
_entity.id
_entity.type
_entity.pdbx_description
1 polymer ?
#
loop_
_entity_poly.entity_id
_entity_poly.type
_entity_poly.pdbx_seq_one_letter_code
_entity_poly.pdbx_strand_id
1 'polypeptide(L)'
;NQTHALRSPPSLPPLTSPEQSIASSAMRDPKLPKPPPAARRGAPTLAEKLRRHSPWLLLLWFVLSVYLFLSAAPPAASPLRLTFLPKPRALSATTASKPTTRPPVGIYVYDLPSRFNRDWAAADPRCARHLFAAEVALHEALLSYSPARADRPEDADLFFVPVYVSCNFSTPNGFPSLSHARGLLADAVDLVRRDMPYWNRSAGADHVFVASHDFGACFHPMEDVAIQDGIPEFLKRSILLQTFGVHGPHVCQEAEHVVIPPHVPPEVALELPEPEKAHRDIFAFFRGKMEVHPKNISGHFYGKKVRTELLRRYGHNSKFYLKRKRYNDYRSEMARSIFCLCPLGWAPWSPRLVESVLLGCVPVIIADNIRLPFPSALRWPDISLQVAEKDIASLETVLDHVVATNLTVIQKNLWDPMKRKALVFNRPLEEGDATWQVLRELEVLLDQSERMSYVGSLRR
;
A
#
# COMPACT_ATOMS: atom_id res chain seq x y z
N ASN A 1 3.50 25.12 -61.29
CA ASN A 1 2.42 24.55 -62.12
C ASN A 1 1.92 23.26 -61.53
N GLN A 2 0.63 23.25 -61.28
CA GLN A 2 -0.29 22.24 -60.81
C GLN A 2 -0.47 22.10 -59.30
N THR A 3 -1.46 22.85 -58.84
CA THR A 3 -2.23 22.75 -57.62
C THR A 3 -3.11 21.50 -57.67
N HIS A 4 -2.98 20.58 -56.68
CA HIS A 4 -3.99 19.58 -56.44
C HIS A 4 -4.77 19.93 -55.16
N ALA A 5 -6.02 20.26 -55.32
CA ALA A 5 -7.01 20.51 -54.29
C ALA A 5 -7.41 19.20 -53.61
N LEU A 6 -7.30 19.16 -52.24
CA LEU A 6 -7.82 18.09 -51.40
C LEU A 6 -9.33 18.30 -51.19
N ARG A 7 -10.13 17.33 -51.62
CA ARG A 7 -11.59 17.25 -51.37
C ARG A 7 -11.86 16.79 -49.94
N SER A 8 -12.75 17.52 -49.28
CA SER A 8 -13.36 17.15 -47.98
C SER A 8 -14.35 15.97 -48.15
N PRO A 9 -14.47 15.09 -47.15
CA PRO A 9 -15.49 14.02 -47.15
C PRO A 9 -16.87 14.55 -46.77
N PRO A 10 -17.99 13.88 -47.21
CA PRO A 10 -19.35 14.33 -47.01
C PRO A 10 -19.87 14.12 -45.59
N SER A 11 -20.69 15.07 -45.15
CA SER A 11 -21.44 15.10 -43.90
C SER A 11 -22.58 14.06 -43.86
N LEU A 12 -22.69 13.31 -42.75
CA LEU A 12 -23.79 12.42 -42.43
C LEU A 12 -25.01 13.22 -41.90
N PRO A 13 -26.25 12.76 -42.17
CA PRO A 13 -27.48 13.45 -41.75
C PRO A 13 -27.81 13.14 -40.26
N PRO A 14 -28.63 14.00 -39.60
CA PRO A 14 -28.99 13.85 -38.20
C PRO A 14 -30.04 12.77 -37.96
N LEU A 15 -29.86 11.95 -36.92
CA LEU A 15 -30.82 10.97 -36.43
C LEU A 15 -31.93 11.68 -35.64
N THR A 16 -33.15 11.54 -36.09
CA THR A 16 -34.38 11.95 -35.39
C THR A 16 -34.77 10.94 -34.34
N SER A 17 -35.04 11.41 -33.12
CA SER A 17 -35.65 10.65 -32.03
C SER A 17 -37.17 10.53 -32.22
N PRO A 18 -37.82 9.41 -31.91
CA PRO A 18 -39.26 9.35 -31.78
C PRO A 18 -39.71 9.64 -30.34
N GLU A 19 -40.52 10.69 -30.21
CA GLU A 19 -41.37 10.90 -29.04
C GLU A 19 -42.46 9.83 -29.02
N GLN A 20 -42.59 9.11 -27.90
CA GLN A 20 -43.76 8.29 -27.61
C GLN A 20 -44.61 8.98 -26.54
N SER A 21 -45.76 9.47 -26.94
CA SER A 21 -46.87 9.90 -26.11
C SER A 21 -47.45 8.73 -25.33
N ILE A 22 -47.53 8.85 -24.01
CA ILE A 22 -48.31 7.93 -23.16
C ILE A 22 -49.58 8.63 -22.70
N ALA A 23 -50.70 8.09 -23.21
CA ALA A 23 -52.05 8.49 -22.86
C ALA A 23 -52.38 8.18 -21.38
N SER A 24 -53.01 9.13 -20.73
CA SER A 24 -53.67 9.04 -19.43
C SER A 24 -54.85 8.08 -19.50
N SER A 25 -54.85 7.02 -18.71
CA SER A 25 -56.04 6.22 -18.43
C SER A 25 -56.38 6.33 -16.93
N ALA A 26 -57.55 6.91 -16.68
CA ALA A 26 -58.14 7.05 -15.35
C ALA A 26 -58.48 5.69 -14.76
N MET A 27 -57.96 5.38 -13.59
CA MET A 27 -58.37 4.22 -12.78
C MET A 27 -59.45 4.63 -11.77
N ARG A 28 -60.57 3.91 -11.79
CA ARG A 28 -61.69 4.00 -10.90
C ARG A 28 -61.35 3.44 -9.52
N ASP A 29 -61.78 4.12 -8.44
CA ASP A 29 -61.68 3.68 -7.05
C ASP A 29 -62.47 2.36 -6.83
N PRO A 30 -61.91 1.39 -6.08
CA PRO A 30 -62.69 0.25 -5.60
C PRO A 30 -63.27 0.56 -4.24
N LYS A 31 -64.56 0.25 -4.10
CA LYS A 31 -65.44 0.38 -2.88
C LYS A 31 -64.88 -0.43 -1.71
N LEU A 32 -64.82 0.19 -0.50
CA LEU A 32 -64.59 -0.48 0.76
C LEU A 32 -65.68 -1.56 1.07
N PRO A 33 -65.36 -2.70 1.59
CA PRO A 33 -66.29 -3.68 2.10
C PRO A 33 -66.74 -3.36 3.57
N LYS A 34 -67.96 -3.67 3.89
CA LYS A 34 -68.64 -3.48 5.20
C LYS A 34 -68.00 -4.40 6.28
N PRO A 35 -68.06 -3.99 7.56
CA PRO A 35 -67.53 -4.77 8.66
C PRO A 35 -68.42 -5.97 9.00
N PRO A 36 -67.81 -7.10 9.40
CA PRO A 36 -68.55 -8.29 9.85
C PRO A 36 -69.06 -8.14 11.30
N PRO A 37 -70.08 -8.93 11.72
CA PRO A 37 -70.74 -8.79 13.00
C PRO A 37 -69.90 -9.31 14.19
N ALA A 38 -70.16 -8.76 15.38
CA ALA A 38 -69.49 -9.03 16.63
C ALA A 38 -69.44 -10.51 17.00
N ALA A 39 -68.26 -11.08 17.22
CA ALA A 39 -68.03 -12.42 17.71
C ALA A 39 -67.90 -12.43 19.25
N ARG A 40 -68.51 -13.45 19.84
CA ARG A 40 -68.62 -13.75 21.27
C ARG A 40 -67.26 -13.81 21.98
N ARG A 41 -67.22 -13.33 23.23
CA ARG A 41 -66.10 -13.38 24.16
C ARG A 41 -65.61 -14.83 24.34
N GLY A 42 -64.45 -15.14 23.84
CA GLY A 42 -63.71 -16.36 24.10
C GLY A 42 -62.85 -16.24 25.38
N ALA A 43 -62.54 -17.36 26.01
CA ALA A 43 -61.79 -17.48 27.26
C ALA A 43 -60.39 -16.77 27.16
N PRO A 44 -59.86 -16.23 28.27
CA PRO A 44 -58.60 -15.48 28.28
C PRO A 44 -57.43 -16.36 27.84
N THR A 45 -56.61 -15.83 26.94
CA THR A 45 -55.42 -16.49 26.41
C THR A 45 -54.32 -16.60 27.46
N LEU A 46 -53.41 -17.57 27.30
CA LEU A 46 -52.25 -17.82 28.19
C LEU A 46 -51.44 -16.52 28.45
N ALA A 47 -51.42 -15.63 27.50
CA ALA A 47 -50.74 -14.31 27.60
C ALA A 47 -51.41 -13.35 28.60
N GLU A 48 -52.74 -13.40 28.73
CA GLU A 48 -53.46 -12.55 29.73
C GLU A 48 -53.34 -13.12 31.16
N LYS A 49 -53.18 -14.43 31.31
CA LYS A 49 -52.88 -15.07 32.61
C LYS A 49 -51.47 -14.74 33.11
N LEU A 50 -50.46 -14.69 32.21
CA LEU A 50 -49.10 -14.30 32.56
C LEU A 50 -48.97 -12.83 32.97
N ARG A 51 -49.83 -11.95 32.46
CA ARG A 51 -49.84 -10.52 32.80
C ARG A 51 -50.31 -10.21 34.21
N ARG A 52 -51.03 -11.15 34.87
CA ARG A 52 -51.60 -10.98 36.19
C ARG A 52 -50.77 -11.49 37.37
N HIS A 53 -49.68 -12.21 37.07
CA HIS A 53 -48.82 -12.83 38.09
C HIS A 53 -47.34 -12.51 37.90
N SER A 54 -46.90 -11.29 38.06
CA SER A 54 -45.66 -11.07 38.77
C SER A 54 -45.09 -9.63 38.62
N PRO A 55 -45.40 -8.72 39.51
CA PRO A 55 -44.54 -7.54 39.74
C PRO A 55 -43.12 -7.97 40.11
N TRP A 56 -42.95 -9.20 40.64
CA TRP A 56 -41.64 -9.76 40.98
C TRP A 56 -40.78 -10.16 39.77
N LEU A 57 -41.33 -10.55 38.65
CA LEU A 57 -40.58 -10.84 37.43
C LEU A 57 -40.06 -9.56 36.75
N LEU A 58 -40.83 -8.49 36.82
CA LEU A 58 -40.38 -7.18 36.33
C LEU A 58 -39.28 -6.61 37.25
N LEU A 59 -39.42 -6.80 38.56
CA LEU A 59 -38.40 -6.40 39.54
C LEU A 59 -37.11 -7.23 39.37
N LEU A 60 -37.23 -8.52 39.16
CA LEU A 60 -36.09 -9.40 38.88
C LEU A 60 -35.38 -9.04 37.58
N TRP A 61 -36.15 -8.71 36.51
CA TRP A 61 -35.61 -8.28 35.22
C TRP A 61 -34.92 -6.89 35.35
N PHE A 62 -35.51 -5.98 36.12
CA PHE A 62 -34.93 -4.67 36.41
C PHE A 62 -33.61 -4.80 37.20
N VAL A 63 -33.61 -5.61 38.27
CA VAL A 63 -32.40 -5.86 39.09
C VAL A 63 -31.32 -6.55 38.24
N LEU A 64 -31.69 -7.51 37.41
CA LEU A 64 -30.74 -8.19 36.51
C LEU A 64 -30.19 -7.21 35.44
N SER A 65 -31.03 -6.32 34.89
CA SER A 65 -30.62 -5.29 33.94
C SER A 65 -29.68 -4.29 34.57
N VAL A 66 -29.96 -3.84 35.80
CA VAL A 66 -29.09 -2.93 36.56
C VAL A 66 -27.78 -3.63 36.93
N TYR A 67 -27.81 -4.89 37.32
CA TYR A 67 -26.60 -5.66 37.61
C TYR A 67 -25.74 -5.85 36.36
N LEU A 68 -26.32 -6.18 35.20
CA LEU A 68 -25.63 -6.28 33.92
C LEU A 68 -25.09 -4.93 33.46
N PHE A 69 -25.85 -3.83 33.71
CA PHE A 69 -25.38 -2.48 33.37
C PHE A 69 -24.22 -2.02 34.25
N LEU A 70 -24.25 -2.35 35.54
CA LEU A 70 -23.16 -2.06 36.49
C LEU A 70 -21.94 -3.00 36.29
N SER A 71 -22.18 -4.23 35.85
CA SER A 71 -21.12 -5.20 35.51
C SER A 71 -20.50 -4.92 34.13
N ALA A 72 -21.22 -4.22 33.24
CA ALA A 72 -20.76 -3.75 31.94
C ALA A 72 -20.15 -2.35 31.98
N ALA A 73 -19.78 -1.85 33.16
CA ALA A 73 -18.96 -0.64 33.24
C ALA A 73 -17.68 -0.92 32.44
N PRO A 74 -17.37 -0.08 31.41
CA PRO A 74 -16.11 -0.27 30.69
C PRO A 74 -14.97 -0.17 31.71
N PRO A 75 -13.94 -1.03 31.60
CA PRO A 75 -12.77 -0.89 32.44
C PRO A 75 -12.26 0.53 32.28
N ALA A 76 -11.97 1.18 33.40
CA ALA A 76 -11.44 2.54 33.45
C ALA A 76 -10.40 2.68 32.34
N ALA A 77 -10.52 3.73 31.52
CA ALA A 77 -9.65 3.99 30.37
C ALA A 77 -8.20 3.75 30.81
N SER A 78 -7.63 2.66 30.32
CA SER A 78 -6.23 2.37 30.53
C SER A 78 -5.45 3.55 29.95
N PRO A 79 -4.46 4.09 30.64
CA PRO A 79 -3.66 5.17 30.09
C PRO A 79 -3.16 4.72 28.73
N LEU A 80 -3.33 5.57 27.71
CA LEU A 80 -2.85 5.37 26.35
C LEU A 80 -1.42 4.83 26.44
N ARG A 81 -1.27 3.52 26.34
CA ARG A 81 0.02 2.92 26.07
C ARG A 81 0.34 3.29 24.64
N LEU A 82 1.06 4.39 24.46
CA LEU A 82 1.98 4.48 23.34
C LEU A 82 2.83 3.20 23.45
N THR A 83 2.52 2.22 22.62
CA THR A 83 3.37 1.04 22.47
C THR A 83 4.63 1.52 21.77
N PHE A 84 5.54 2.09 22.57
CA PHE A 84 6.94 1.97 22.25
C PHE A 84 7.17 0.47 22.17
N LEU A 85 7.46 -0.04 20.98
CA LEU A 85 7.90 -1.43 20.81
C LEU A 85 8.88 -1.77 21.92
N PRO A 86 8.78 -2.95 22.56
CA PRO A 86 9.72 -3.33 23.62
C PRO A 86 11.13 -3.13 23.07
N LYS A 87 11.95 -2.43 23.88
CA LYS A 87 13.36 -2.19 23.58
C LYS A 87 13.96 -3.53 23.13
N PRO A 88 14.46 -3.65 21.89
CA PRO A 88 15.05 -4.90 21.45
C PRO A 88 16.10 -5.29 22.48
N ARG A 89 16.02 -6.51 23.00
CA ARG A 89 17.06 -7.10 23.83
C ARG A 89 18.34 -6.90 23.05
N ALA A 90 19.30 -6.20 23.65
CA ALA A 90 20.57 -5.90 23.01
C ALA A 90 21.14 -7.22 22.46
N LEU A 91 21.06 -7.41 21.16
CA LEU A 91 21.92 -8.33 20.46
C LEU A 91 23.34 -7.80 20.73
N SER A 92 24.17 -8.63 21.28
CA SER A 92 25.60 -8.38 21.52
C SER A 92 26.15 -7.64 20.32
N ALA A 93 26.82 -6.51 20.59
CA ALA A 93 27.52 -5.75 19.59
C ALA A 93 28.48 -6.70 18.84
N THR A 94 28.03 -7.16 17.70
CA THR A 94 28.91 -7.78 16.72
C THR A 94 29.83 -6.66 16.27
N THR A 95 31.10 -6.79 16.48
CA THR A 95 32.20 -5.92 16.09
C THR A 95 31.88 -5.22 14.79
N ALA A 96 31.87 -3.88 14.83
CA ALA A 96 31.73 -3.03 13.66
C ALA A 96 32.83 -3.45 12.65
N SER A 97 32.44 -4.20 11.65
CA SER A 97 33.30 -4.50 10.51
C SER A 97 33.57 -3.19 9.78
N LYS A 98 34.85 -2.94 9.47
CA LYS A 98 35.29 -1.85 8.59
C LYS A 98 34.36 -1.77 7.39
N PRO A 99 33.98 -0.56 6.90
CA PRO A 99 33.18 -0.44 5.71
C PRO A 99 33.93 -1.08 4.53
N THR A 100 33.46 -2.23 4.10
CA THR A 100 33.95 -2.90 2.90
C THR A 100 33.39 -2.14 1.71
N THR A 101 34.25 -1.59 0.89
CA THR A 101 33.93 -0.84 -0.35
C THR A 101 33.32 -1.71 -1.46
N ARG A 102 33.06 -3.00 -1.19
CA ARG A 102 32.45 -3.92 -2.13
C ARG A 102 30.93 -4.06 -1.80
N PRO A 103 30.05 -4.05 -2.82
CA PRO A 103 28.65 -4.37 -2.60
C PRO A 103 28.52 -5.77 -1.99
N PRO A 104 27.55 -5.96 -1.10
CA PRO A 104 27.46 -7.15 -0.26
C PRO A 104 27.11 -8.42 -1.03
N VAL A 105 26.47 -8.32 -2.21
CA VAL A 105 25.99 -9.46 -3.00
C VAL A 105 26.22 -9.25 -4.49
N GLY A 106 26.67 -10.29 -5.21
CA GLY A 106 26.84 -10.30 -6.66
C GLY A 106 25.55 -10.71 -7.39
N ILE A 107 25.01 -9.83 -8.22
CA ILE A 107 23.78 -10.11 -8.97
C ILE A 107 24.04 -10.21 -10.47
N TYR A 108 23.66 -11.33 -11.07
CA TYR A 108 23.58 -11.45 -12.52
C TYR A 108 22.21 -10.95 -13.00
N VAL A 109 22.20 -10.02 -13.95
CA VAL A 109 20.97 -9.49 -14.55
C VAL A 109 20.73 -10.18 -15.87
N TYR A 110 19.63 -10.92 -16.00
CA TYR A 110 19.29 -11.58 -17.27
C TYR A 110 19.02 -10.56 -18.37
N ASP A 111 19.57 -10.77 -19.55
CA ASP A 111 19.20 -10.05 -20.77
C ASP A 111 18.00 -10.75 -21.44
N LEU A 112 16.80 -10.41 -20.98
CA LEU A 112 15.57 -10.95 -21.55
C LEU A 112 15.17 -10.23 -22.85
N PRO A 113 14.44 -10.89 -23.77
CA PRO A 113 13.81 -10.23 -24.91
C PRO A 113 13.01 -8.99 -24.48
N SER A 114 13.08 -7.93 -25.28
CA SER A 114 12.53 -6.59 -24.96
C SER A 114 11.05 -6.60 -24.61
N ARG A 115 10.28 -7.59 -25.12
CA ARG A 115 8.84 -7.76 -24.79
C ARG A 115 8.55 -7.94 -23.30
N PHE A 116 9.54 -8.36 -22.49
CA PHE A 116 9.37 -8.53 -21.05
C PHE A 116 9.59 -7.22 -20.27
N ASN A 117 10.28 -6.23 -20.87
CA ASN A 117 10.72 -5.02 -20.17
C ASN A 117 10.77 -3.77 -21.07
N ARG A 118 11.75 -3.63 -21.96
CA ARG A 118 12.06 -2.40 -22.69
C ARG A 118 10.91 -1.94 -23.61
N ASP A 119 10.16 -2.86 -24.22
CA ASP A 119 9.02 -2.49 -25.07
C ASP A 119 7.90 -1.81 -24.27
N TRP A 120 7.65 -2.27 -23.03
CA TRP A 120 6.71 -1.63 -22.12
C TRP A 120 7.15 -0.21 -21.74
N ALA A 121 8.44 -0.03 -21.41
CA ALA A 121 8.99 1.28 -21.05
C ALA A 121 8.99 2.25 -22.24
N ALA A 122 9.24 1.75 -23.45
CA ALA A 122 9.18 2.54 -24.67
C ALA A 122 7.74 2.95 -25.07
N ALA A 123 6.76 2.07 -24.78
CA ALA A 123 5.36 2.33 -25.10
C ALA A 123 4.72 3.42 -24.23
N ASP A 124 5.14 3.55 -22.96
CA ASP A 124 4.56 4.56 -22.05
C ASP A 124 5.62 5.09 -21.05
N PRO A 125 5.96 6.39 -21.12
CA PRO A 125 6.97 6.99 -20.23
C PRO A 125 6.55 6.97 -18.74
N ARG A 126 5.28 6.76 -18.41
CA ARG A 126 4.82 6.58 -17.03
C ARG A 126 5.41 5.33 -16.40
N CYS A 127 5.78 4.33 -17.19
CA CYS A 127 6.42 3.10 -16.73
C CYS A 127 7.65 3.38 -15.83
N ALA A 128 8.47 4.37 -16.19
CA ALA A 128 9.66 4.73 -15.44
C ALA A 128 9.43 5.77 -14.31
N ARG A 129 8.22 6.35 -14.19
CA ARG A 129 7.95 7.46 -13.27
C ARG A 129 6.77 7.25 -12.34
N HIS A 130 5.94 6.24 -12.60
CA HIS A 130 4.78 5.93 -11.77
C HIS A 130 5.20 5.38 -10.41
N LEU A 131 4.31 5.43 -9.43
CA LEU A 131 4.56 4.91 -8.07
C LEU A 131 4.94 3.41 -8.02
N PHE A 132 4.69 2.67 -9.09
CA PHE A 132 5.07 1.26 -9.25
C PHE A 132 6.36 1.05 -10.07
N ALA A 133 7.08 2.11 -10.42
CA ALA A 133 8.25 2.05 -11.28
C ALA A 133 9.51 1.46 -10.62
N ALA A 134 9.41 0.86 -9.44
CA ALA A 134 10.55 0.23 -8.77
C ALA A 134 11.18 -0.90 -9.61
N GLU A 135 10.38 -1.63 -10.42
CA GLU A 135 10.88 -2.66 -11.33
C GLU A 135 11.82 -2.11 -12.40
N VAL A 136 11.51 -0.93 -12.94
CA VAL A 136 12.35 -0.22 -13.92
C VAL A 136 13.59 0.37 -13.24
N ALA A 137 13.38 1.03 -12.09
CA ALA A 137 14.44 1.69 -11.35
C ALA A 137 15.54 0.71 -10.89
N LEU A 138 15.15 -0.43 -10.32
CA LEU A 138 16.07 -1.49 -9.91
C LEU A 138 16.81 -2.09 -11.09
N HIS A 139 16.13 -2.40 -12.19
CA HIS A 139 16.76 -2.97 -13.39
C HIS A 139 17.83 -2.02 -13.95
N GLU A 140 17.51 -0.75 -14.17
CA GLU A 140 18.43 0.24 -14.69
C GLU A 140 19.60 0.53 -13.73
N ALA A 141 19.33 0.57 -12.43
CA ALA A 141 20.36 0.75 -11.41
C ALA A 141 21.35 -0.41 -11.39
N LEU A 142 20.87 -1.66 -11.43
CA LEU A 142 21.73 -2.86 -11.46
C LEU A 142 22.54 -2.96 -12.75
N LEU A 143 21.99 -2.53 -13.90
CA LEU A 143 22.73 -2.51 -15.15
C LEU A 143 23.86 -1.47 -15.14
N SER A 144 23.66 -0.32 -14.48
CA SER A 144 24.62 0.78 -14.45
C SER A 144 25.69 0.65 -13.36
N TYR A 145 25.51 -0.20 -12.35
CA TYR A 145 26.38 -0.33 -11.19
C TYR A 145 27.23 -1.61 -11.24
N SER A 146 28.40 -1.50 -11.85
CA SER A 146 29.34 -2.63 -12.04
C SER A 146 29.75 -3.35 -10.75
N PRO A 147 29.96 -2.70 -9.58
CA PRO A 147 30.39 -3.41 -8.38
C PRO A 147 29.42 -4.46 -7.84
N ALA A 148 28.09 -4.29 -8.04
CA ALA A 148 27.09 -5.26 -7.63
C ALA A 148 26.74 -6.26 -8.74
N ARG A 149 27.17 -5.99 -9.99
CA ARG A 149 26.84 -6.83 -11.12
C ARG A 149 27.88 -7.94 -11.29
N ALA A 150 27.41 -9.17 -11.32
CA ALA A 150 28.20 -10.29 -11.79
C ALA A 150 28.22 -10.31 -13.32
N ASP A 151 29.40 -10.23 -13.94
CA ASP A 151 29.53 -10.25 -15.40
C ASP A 151 29.27 -11.63 -15.98
N ARG A 152 29.57 -12.67 -15.22
CA ARG A 152 29.30 -14.07 -15.57
C ARG A 152 28.30 -14.67 -14.59
N PRO A 153 27.34 -15.45 -15.09
CA PRO A 153 26.33 -16.07 -14.25
C PRO A 153 26.91 -17.08 -13.23
N GLU A 154 28.06 -17.64 -13.49
CA GLU A 154 28.75 -18.56 -12.56
C GLU A 154 29.26 -17.85 -11.30
N ASP A 155 29.54 -16.55 -11.39
CA ASP A 155 30.08 -15.74 -10.30
C ASP A 155 28.98 -15.09 -9.48
N ALA A 156 27.71 -15.26 -9.89
CA ALA A 156 26.57 -14.64 -9.24
C ALA A 156 26.08 -15.39 -7.99
N ASP A 157 25.76 -14.61 -6.97
CA ASP A 157 25.03 -15.08 -5.80
C ASP A 157 23.53 -15.20 -6.09
N LEU A 158 22.98 -14.21 -6.82
CA LEU A 158 21.58 -14.12 -7.19
C LEU A 158 21.40 -13.74 -8.66
N PHE A 159 20.19 -14.03 -9.19
CA PHE A 159 19.78 -13.75 -10.56
C PHE A 159 18.60 -12.79 -10.57
N PHE A 160 18.77 -11.62 -11.14
CA PHE A 160 17.67 -10.67 -11.31
C PHE A 160 16.95 -10.93 -12.63
N VAL A 161 15.62 -11.10 -12.57
CA VAL A 161 14.74 -11.38 -13.72
C VAL A 161 13.92 -10.12 -14.02
N PRO A 162 14.32 -9.29 -15.01
CA PRO A 162 13.69 -8.00 -15.27
C PRO A 162 12.39 -8.13 -16.09
N VAL A 163 11.25 -8.27 -15.41
CA VAL A 163 9.92 -8.31 -16.03
C VAL A 163 9.11 -7.11 -15.55
N TYR A 164 8.63 -6.26 -16.47
CA TYR A 164 7.89 -5.05 -16.15
C TYR A 164 6.38 -5.32 -16.15
N VAL A 165 5.86 -5.75 -15.03
CA VAL A 165 4.43 -6.10 -14.88
C VAL A 165 3.52 -4.90 -14.63
N SER A 166 4.07 -3.80 -14.11
CA SER A 166 3.30 -2.60 -13.72
C SER A 166 3.35 -1.49 -14.78
N CYS A 167 3.62 -1.82 -16.05
CA CYS A 167 3.79 -0.87 -17.16
C CYS A 167 2.65 -0.87 -18.18
N ASN A 168 1.58 -1.65 -17.97
CA ASN A 168 0.42 -1.68 -18.84
C ASN A 168 -0.63 -0.64 -18.43
N PHE A 169 -0.55 0.57 -18.94
CA PHE A 169 -1.48 1.68 -18.63
C PHE A 169 -2.76 1.68 -19.47
N SER A 170 -3.29 0.52 -19.82
CA SER A 170 -4.50 0.37 -20.61
C SER A 170 -5.80 0.66 -19.84
N THR A 171 -5.77 0.85 -18.53
CA THR A 171 -6.95 1.13 -17.73
C THR A 171 -7.43 2.58 -17.85
N PRO A 172 -8.73 2.85 -17.89
CA PRO A 172 -9.26 4.21 -18.03
C PRO A 172 -9.03 5.10 -16.79
N ASN A 173 -8.65 4.53 -15.66
CA ASN A 173 -8.39 5.26 -14.43
C ASN A 173 -6.93 5.78 -14.30
N GLY A 174 -6.08 5.51 -15.31
CA GLY A 174 -4.68 5.94 -15.35
C GLY A 174 -3.72 5.11 -14.50
N PHE A 175 -4.17 4.03 -13.87
CA PHE A 175 -3.32 3.05 -13.18
C PHE A 175 -2.97 1.87 -14.09
N PRO A 176 -1.87 1.15 -13.84
CA PRO A 176 -1.55 -0.04 -14.63
C PRO A 176 -2.58 -1.15 -14.46
N SER A 177 -2.82 -1.89 -15.52
CA SER A 177 -3.52 -3.18 -15.49
C SER A 177 -2.54 -4.28 -15.10
N LEU A 178 -2.98 -5.23 -14.30
CA LEU A 178 -2.20 -6.43 -13.96
C LEU A 178 -2.74 -7.72 -14.62
N SER A 179 -3.74 -7.62 -15.50
CA SER A 179 -4.37 -8.80 -16.10
C SER A 179 -3.38 -9.69 -16.88
N HIS A 180 -2.31 -9.10 -17.43
CA HIS A 180 -1.26 -9.79 -18.17
C HIS A 180 -0.08 -10.27 -17.28
N ALA A 181 0.02 -9.78 -16.03
CA ALA A 181 1.23 -9.92 -15.22
C ALA A 181 1.63 -11.38 -14.97
N ARG A 182 0.68 -12.22 -14.55
CA ARG A 182 0.94 -13.64 -14.27
C ARG A 182 1.37 -14.42 -15.53
N GLY A 183 0.74 -14.15 -16.69
CA GLY A 183 1.14 -14.76 -17.98
C GLY A 183 2.53 -14.31 -18.41
N LEU A 184 2.81 -13.00 -18.35
CA LEU A 184 4.13 -12.45 -18.70
C LEU A 184 5.26 -13.02 -17.82
N LEU A 185 5.00 -13.18 -16.53
CA LEU A 185 5.95 -13.80 -15.59
C LEU A 185 6.15 -15.30 -15.88
N ALA A 186 5.07 -16.04 -16.19
CA ALA A 186 5.17 -17.46 -16.56
C ALA A 186 6.02 -17.63 -17.81
N ASP A 187 5.77 -16.84 -18.86
CA ASP A 187 6.54 -16.85 -20.10
C ASP A 187 8.02 -16.54 -19.87
N ALA A 188 8.33 -15.58 -18.97
CA ALA A 188 9.71 -15.26 -18.61
C ALA A 188 10.39 -16.40 -17.86
N VAL A 189 9.72 -17.03 -16.90
CA VAL A 189 10.22 -18.19 -16.16
C VAL A 189 10.43 -19.37 -17.08
N ASP A 190 9.50 -19.66 -18.00
CA ASP A 190 9.64 -20.74 -18.97
C ASP A 190 10.82 -20.51 -19.92
N LEU A 191 11.05 -19.25 -20.35
CA LEU A 191 12.21 -18.90 -21.14
C LEU A 191 13.52 -19.16 -20.37
N VAL A 192 13.62 -18.67 -19.13
CA VAL A 192 14.80 -18.83 -18.28
C VAL A 192 15.07 -20.32 -18.00
N ARG A 193 14.02 -21.10 -17.70
CA ARG A 193 14.13 -22.55 -17.46
C ARG A 193 14.64 -23.34 -18.68
N ARG A 194 14.19 -22.96 -19.87
CA ARG A 194 14.53 -23.64 -21.10
C ARG A 194 15.91 -23.28 -21.62
N ASP A 195 16.22 -21.98 -21.61
CA ASP A 195 17.35 -21.44 -22.36
C ASP A 195 18.57 -21.13 -21.45
N MET A 196 18.36 -21.12 -20.11
CA MET A 196 19.39 -20.77 -19.12
C MET A 196 19.48 -21.81 -17.99
N PRO A 197 20.61 -22.44 -17.76
CA PRO A 197 20.71 -23.60 -16.86
C PRO A 197 20.56 -23.29 -15.37
N TYR A 198 20.66 -22.03 -15.00
CA TYR A 198 20.77 -21.59 -13.59
C TYR A 198 19.46 -21.71 -12.80
N TRP A 199 18.29 -21.57 -13.45
CA TRP A 199 17.00 -21.80 -12.80
C TRP A 199 16.88 -23.17 -12.17
N ASN A 200 17.28 -24.19 -12.94
CA ASN A 200 17.07 -25.59 -12.56
C ASN A 200 17.97 -26.04 -11.39
N ARG A 201 19.09 -25.38 -11.15
CA ARG A 201 20.00 -25.70 -10.04
C ARG A 201 19.38 -25.45 -8.67
N SER A 202 18.49 -24.45 -8.54
CA SER A 202 17.87 -24.03 -7.28
C SER A 202 16.33 -24.10 -7.34
N ALA A 203 15.75 -24.50 -8.48
CA ALA A 203 14.33 -24.38 -8.80
C ALA A 203 13.82 -22.94 -8.57
N GLY A 204 14.63 -21.95 -8.99
CA GLY A 204 14.33 -20.51 -8.89
C GLY A 204 14.57 -19.87 -7.53
N ALA A 205 15.14 -20.61 -6.54
CA ALA A 205 15.29 -20.07 -5.18
C ALA A 205 16.31 -18.93 -5.07
N ASP A 206 17.23 -18.79 -6.00
CA ASP A 206 18.22 -17.72 -6.11
C ASP A 206 17.83 -16.66 -7.16
N HIS A 207 16.57 -16.68 -7.63
CA HIS A 207 16.06 -15.72 -8.61
C HIS A 207 15.21 -14.64 -7.92
N VAL A 208 15.42 -13.39 -8.35
CA VAL A 208 14.82 -12.19 -7.76
C VAL A 208 13.87 -11.56 -8.75
N PHE A 209 12.63 -11.31 -8.33
CA PHE A 209 11.58 -10.63 -9.10
C PHE A 209 11.08 -9.40 -8.36
N VAL A 210 10.51 -8.44 -9.09
CA VAL A 210 9.91 -7.23 -8.50
C VAL A 210 8.40 -7.28 -8.62
N ALA A 211 7.71 -6.94 -7.53
CA ALA A 211 6.27 -6.93 -7.41
C ALA A 211 5.80 -5.63 -6.73
N SER A 212 5.89 -4.51 -7.43
CA SER A 212 5.71 -3.16 -6.89
C SER A 212 4.25 -2.70 -6.76
N HIS A 213 3.27 -3.52 -7.22
CA HIS A 213 1.85 -3.16 -7.19
C HIS A 213 1.21 -3.42 -5.80
N ASP A 214 -0.08 -3.06 -5.62
CA ASP A 214 -0.81 -3.01 -4.34
C ASP A 214 -0.62 -4.25 -3.46
N PHE A 215 -0.88 -5.46 -3.97
CA PHE A 215 -0.73 -6.73 -3.24
C PHE A 215 0.49 -7.54 -3.70
N GLY A 216 1.53 -6.84 -4.12
CA GLY A 216 2.87 -7.39 -4.34
C GLY A 216 2.88 -8.69 -5.11
N ALA A 217 3.47 -9.72 -4.50
CA ALA A 217 3.72 -11.03 -5.10
C ALA A 217 2.47 -11.81 -5.56
N CYS A 218 1.27 -11.39 -5.17
CA CYS A 218 0.03 -11.94 -5.71
C CYS A 218 -0.32 -11.39 -7.10
N PHE A 219 0.27 -10.25 -7.50
CA PHE A 219 0.03 -9.60 -8.81
C PHE A 219 -1.44 -9.30 -9.09
N HIS A 220 -2.17 -8.86 -8.06
CA HIS A 220 -3.55 -8.38 -8.16
C HIS A 220 -3.71 -7.00 -7.51
N PRO A 221 -4.60 -6.14 -8.03
CA PRO A 221 -4.88 -4.84 -7.44
C PRO A 221 -5.89 -4.90 -6.27
N MET A 222 -6.61 -6.03 -6.09
CA MET A 222 -7.66 -6.20 -5.09
C MET A 222 -7.32 -7.32 -4.11
N GLU A 223 -7.56 -7.09 -2.81
CA GLU A 223 -7.16 -7.98 -1.72
C GLU A 223 -7.87 -9.34 -1.78
N ASP A 224 -9.17 -9.36 -2.05
CA ASP A 224 -9.97 -10.58 -2.13
C ASP A 224 -9.48 -11.52 -3.23
N VAL A 225 -9.21 -10.99 -4.43
CA VAL A 225 -8.64 -11.77 -5.54
C VAL A 225 -7.21 -12.21 -5.24
N ALA A 226 -6.42 -11.32 -4.63
CA ALA A 226 -5.05 -11.65 -4.21
C ALA A 226 -5.02 -12.79 -3.19
N ILE A 227 -5.94 -12.78 -2.21
CA ILE A 227 -6.08 -13.85 -1.21
C ILE A 227 -6.53 -15.16 -1.86
N GLN A 228 -7.49 -15.10 -2.78
CA GLN A 228 -8.00 -16.28 -3.48
C GLN A 228 -6.92 -16.98 -4.31
N ASP A 229 -6.15 -16.20 -5.08
CA ASP A 229 -5.21 -16.73 -6.06
C ASP A 229 -3.80 -16.96 -5.50
N GLY A 230 -3.41 -16.23 -4.46
CA GLY A 230 -2.09 -16.32 -3.82
C GLY A 230 -0.93 -15.95 -4.76
N ILE A 231 0.28 -16.27 -4.35
CA ILE A 231 1.49 -16.16 -5.18
C ILE A 231 1.45 -17.24 -6.26
N PRO A 232 1.78 -16.92 -7.54
CA PRO A 232 1.94 -17.94 -8.59
C PRO A 232 2.89 -19.05 -8.16
N GLU A 233 2.49 -20.30 -8.34
CA GLU A 233 3.25 -21.48 -7.84
C GLU A 233 4.71 -21.48 -8.30
N PHE A 234 4.95 -21.07 -9.55
CA PHE A 234 6.29 -21.01 -10.12
C PHE A 234 7.21 -19.94 -9.50
N LEU A 235 6.66 -19.00 -8.68
CA LEU A 235 7.42 -17.96 -7.97
C LEU A 235 7.57 -18.22 -6.47
N LYS A 236 6.88 -19.20 -5.90
CA LYS A 236 6.86 -19.42 -4.45
C LYS A 236 8.23 -19.68 -3.83
N ARG A 237 9.19 -20.16 -4.61
CA ARG A 237 10.56 -20.38 -4.15
C ARG A 237 11.51 -19.21 -4.41
N SER A 238 11.09 -18.26 -5.25
CA SER A 238 11.91 -17.10 -5.62
C SER A 238 11.87 -16.01 -4.56
N ILE A 239 12.80 -15.07 -4.64
CA ILE A 239 12.84 -13.88 -3.79
C ILE A 239 12.01 -12.78 -4.45
N LEU A 240 11.04 -12.22 -3.74
CA LEU A 240 10.14 -11.18 -4.23
C LEU A 240 10.48 -9.83 -3.58
N LEU A 241 10.90 -8.85 -4.38
CA LEU A 241 11.03 -7.47 -3.96
C LEU A 241 9.65 -6.80 -4.11
N GLN A 242 8.97 -6.50 -3.02
CA GLN A 242 7.59 -6.01 -3.09
C GLN A 242 7.32 -4.81 -2.19
N THR A 243 6.45 -3.90 -2.64
CA THR A 243 6.01 -2.76 -1.82
C THR A 243 5.00 -3.16 -0.75
N PHE A 244 4.32 -4.29 -0.96
CA PHE A 244 3.39 -4.86 0.01
C PHE A 244 4.15 -5.53 1.16
N GLY A 245 3.74 -5.22 2.40
CA GLY A 245 4.27 -5.87 3.58
C GLY A 245 3.35 -5.67 4.77
N VAL A 246 3.04 -6.77 5.48
CA VAL A 246 2.29 -6.75 6.74
C VAL A 246 2.94 -7.68 7.76
N HIS A 247 2.76 -7.36 9.04
CA HIS A 247 3.12 -8.26 10.13
C HIS A 247 2.05 -9.35 10.26
N GLY A 248 2.49 -10.58 10.40
CA GLY A 248 1.61 -11.75 10.45
C GLY A 248 1.50 -12.50 9.11
N PRO A 249 0.80 -13.62 9.09
CA PRO A 249 0.66 -14.45 7.89
C PRO A 249 -0.24 -13.75 6.85
N HIS A 250 0.22 -13.75 5.60
CA HIS A 250 -0.57 -13.29 4.45
C HIS A 250 -0.13 -14.04 3.21
N VAL A 251 -1.08 -14.50 2.39
CA VAL A 251 -0.80 -15.34 1.21
C VAL A 251 0.18 -14.69 0.22
N CYS A 252 0.19 -13.35 0.12
CA CYS A 252 1.14 -12.62 -0.73
C CYS A 252 2.54 -12.48 -0.12
N GLN A 253 2.81 -13.12 1.01
CA GLN A 253 4.10 -13.14 1.71
C GLN A 253 4.62 -14.56 1.99
N GLU A 254 4.01 -15.58 1.38
CA GLU A 254 4.41 -16.98 1.57
C GLU A 254 5.75 -17.33 0.90
N ALA A 255 6.22 -16.50 -0.05
CA ALA A 255 7.57 -16.57 -0.60
C ALA A 255 8.54 -15.70 0.20
N GLU A 256 9.84 -15.97 0.10
CA GLU A 256 10.85 -15.05 0.64
C GLU A 256 10.75 -13.70 -0.05
N HIS A 257 10.79 -12.62 0.76
CA HIS A 257 10.58 -11.29 0.23
C HIS A 257 11.31 -10.19 1.01
N VAL A 258 11.64 -9.13 0.28
CA VAL A 258 12.11 -7.86 0.83
C VAL A 258 11.01 -6.82 0.60
N VAL A 259 10.65 -6.08 1.65
CA VAL A 259 9.75 -4.94 1.50
C VAL A 259 10.56 -3.74 1.01
N ILE A 260 10.19 -3.25 -0.18
CA ILE A 260 10.84 -2.11 -0.84
C ILE A 260 9.94 -0.86 -0.79
N PRO A 261 10.49 0.36 -0.82
CA PRO A 261 9.67 1.56 -0.90
C PRO A 261 8.96 1.66 -2.25
N PRO A 262 7.75 2.27 -2.31
CA PRO A 262 7.16 2.68 -3.58
C PRO A 262 8.08 3.70 -4.28
N HIS A 263 8.11 3.64 -5.60
CA HIS A 263 8.92 4.58 -6.38
C HIS A 263 8.40 6.02 -6.22
N VAL A 264 9.30 6.92 -5.85
CA VAL A 264 9.12 8.37 -5.90
C VAL A 264 10.29 8.93 -6.70
N PRO A 265 10.04 9.75 -7.73
CA PRO A 265 11.11 10.31 -8.53
C PRO A 265 12.14 11.06 -7.67
N PRO A 266 13.45 10.84 -7.86
CA PRO A 266 14.51 11.48 -7.05
C PRO A 266 14.45 13.01 -7.04
N GLU A 267 13.97 13.61 -8.13
CA GLU A 267 13.82 15.05 -8.29
C GLU A 267 12.91 15.70 -7.23
N VAL A 268 12.01 14.92 -6.62
CA VAL A 268 11.12 15.40 -5.54
C VAL A 268 11.90 16.00 -4.38
N ALA A 269 13.06 15.42 -4.07
CA ALA A 269 13.92 15.92 -3.00
C ALA A 269 14.65 17.22 -3.35
N LEU A 270 14.75 17.56 -4.65
CA LEU A 270 15.51 18.71 -5.15
C LEU A 270 14.64 19.94 -5.44
N GLU A 271 13.32 19.75 -5.59
CA GLU A 271 12.38 20.81 -6.00
C GLU A 271 12.05 21.81 -4.89
N LEU A 272 12.37 21.52 -3.64
CA LEU A 272 11.92 22.30 -2.48
C LEU A 272 13.08 22.64 -1.53
N PRO A 273 12.90 23.65 -0.65
CA PRO A 273 13.91 24.01 0.35
C PRO A 273 14.29 22.81 1.22
N GLU A 274 15.51 22.85 1.75
CA GLU A 274 15.94 21.88 2.74
C GLU A 274 14.91 21.76 3.89
N PRO A 275 14.61 20.55 4.34
CA PRO A 275 13.54 20.32 5.33
C PRO A 275 13.68 21.16 6.61
N GLU A 276 14.92 21.42 7.05
CA GLU A 276 15.21 22.22 8.25
C GLU A 276 14.85 23.70 8.09
N LYS A 277 14.91 24.20 6.84
CA LYS A 277 14.66 25.60 6.50
C LYS A 277 13.21 25.87 6.11
N ALA A 278 12.40 24.84 5.96
CA ALA A 278 11.02 24.96 5.53
C ALA A 278 10.14 25.57 6.64
N HIS A 279 9.40 26.62 6.30
CA HIS A 279 8.36 27.14 7.19
C HIS A 279 7.16 26.21 7.21
N ARG A 280 6.76 25.70 8.39
CA ARG A 280 5.69 24.71 8.55
C ARG A 280 4.49 25.32 9.27
N ASP A 281 3.54 25.79 8.49
CA ASP A 281 2.29 26.45 8.96
C ASP A 281 1.05 25.53 8.88
N ILE A 282 1.18 24.35 8.29
CA ILE A 282 0.11 23.34 8.25
C ILE A 282 0.37 22.30 9.34
N PHE A 283 -0.56 22.16 10.29
CA PHE A 283 -0.40 21.23 11.40
C PHE A 283 -0.45 19.78 10.97
N ALA A 284 -1.57 19.33 10.35
CA ALA A 284 -1.74 17.98 9.84
C ALA A 284 -2.32 17.99 8.42
N PHE A 285 -1.63 17.30 7.51
CA PHE A 285 -1.91 17.33 6.08
C PHE A 285 -2.36 15.97 5.54
N PHE A 286 -3.40 15.98 4.71
CA PHE A 286 -3.73 14.88 3.82
C PHE A 286 -4.41 15.38 2.55
N ARG A 287 -3.89 14.97 1.39
CA ARG A 287 -4.60 15.07 0.11
C ARG A 287 -4.66 13.70 -0.56
N GLY A 288 -5.83 13.29 -0.96
CA GLY A 288 -6.01 12.01 -1.64
C GLY A 288 -7.46 11.58 -1.72
N LYS A 289 -7.69 10.43 -2.37
CA LYS A 289 -9.03 9.86 -2.47
C LYS A 289 -9.60 9.60 -1.08
N MET A 290 -10.76 10.19 -0.80
CA MET A 290 -11.62 9.95 0.36
C MET A 290 -13.03 9.72 -0.15
N GLU A 291 -13.63 8.58 0.17
CA GLU A 291 -15.00 8.27 -0.25
C GLU A 291 -15.98 8.83 0.77
N VAL A 292 -16.89 9.71 0.32
CA VAL A 292 -17.97 10.27 1.15
C VAL A 292 -19.19 9.35 1.07
N HIS A 293 -19.44 8.82 -0.11
CA HIS A 293 -20.45 7.80 -0.35
C HIS A 293 -19.76 6.57 -0.92
N PRO A 294 -19.89 5.42 -0.28
CA PRO A 294 -19.25 4.21 -0.74
C PRO A 294 -19.80 3.83 -2.11
N LYS A 295 -18.99 4.04 -3.14
CA LYS A 295 -19.19 3.34 -4.40
C LYS A 295 -18.59 1.97 -4.20
N ASN A 296 -19.44 0.98 -4.12
CA ASN A 296 -19.04 -0.39 -3.99
C ASN A 296 -18.35 -0.86 -5.28
N ILE A 297 -17.02 -0.76 -5.31
CA ILE A 297 -16.20 -1.45 -6.29
C ILE A 297 -15.75 -2.72 -5.60
N SER A 298 -16.21 -3.87 -6.03
CA SER A 298 -15.91 -5.21 -5.46
C SER A 298 -16.34 -5.44 -3.99
N GLY A 299 -17.36 -4.76 -3.50
CA GLY A 299 -17.85 -4.95 -2.12
C GLY A 299 -17.01 -4.29 -1.03
N HIS A 300 -15.89 -3.65 -1.37
CA HIS A 300 -14.95 -3.09 -0.40
C HIS A 300 -14.85 -1.56 -0.49
N PHE A 301 -14.72 -0.93 0.68
CA PHE A 301 -14.47 0.49 0.78
C PHE A 301 -12.97 0.78 0.58
N TYR A 302 -12.66 1.72 -0.29
CA TYR A 302 -11.30 2.23 -0.41
C TYR A 302 -10.76 2.73 0.93
N GLY A 303 -9.60 2.18 1.35
CA GLY A 303 -8.98 2.53 2.63
C GLY A 303 -9.76 2.04 3.85
N LYS A 304 -10.52 0.95 3.74
CA LYS A 304 -11.25 0.31 4.86
C LYS A 304 -12.02 1.32 5.74
N LYS A 305 -12.57 2.38 5.13
CA LYS A 305 -13.25 3.53 5.77
C LYS A 305 -12.34 4.49 6.57
N VAL A 306 -11.06 4.19 6.78
CA VAL A 306 -10.12 5.03 7.55
C VAL A 306 -10.10 6.48 7.05
N ARG A 307 -9.98 6.68 5.73
CA ARG A 307 -9.96 8.02 5.13
C ARG A 307 -11.30 8.75 5.24
N THR A 308 -12.40 8.02 5.20
CA THR A 308 -13.76 8.58 5.40
C THR A 308 -13.93 9.02 6.83
N GLU A 309 -13.44 8.23 7.79
CA GLU A 309 -13.49 8.57 9.21
C GLU A 309 -12.62 9.78 9.54
N LEU A 310 -11.41 9.88 8.96
CA LEU A 310 -10.58 11.08 9.06
C LEU A 310 -11.33 12.35 8.59
N LEU A 311 -11.97 12.28 7.41
CA LEU A 311 -12.73 13.40 6.88
C LEU A 311 -13.94 13.73 7.75
N ARG A 312 -14.67 12.73 8.23
CA ARG A 312 -15.84 12.90 9.08
C ARG A 312 -15.50 13.61 10.39
N ARG A 313 -14.40 13.23 11.03
CA ARG A 313 -13.98 13.75 12.33
C ARG A 313 -13.29 15.11 12.23
N TYR A 314 -12.38 15.24 11.29
CA TYR A 314 -11.46 16.37 11.23
C TYR A 314 -11.66 17.28 10.01
N GLY A 315 -12.66 17.00 9.16
CA GLY A 315 -12.91 17.81 7.96
C GLY A 315 -13.27 19.28 8.21
N HIS A 316 -13.75 19.61 9.40
CA HIS A 316 -14.07 20.96 9.85
C HIS A 316 -13.09 21.51 10.90
N ASN A 317 -12.06 20.75 11.25
CA ASN A 317 -11.06 21.18 12.21
C ASN A 317 -9.94 21.94 11.50
N SER A 318 -9.68 23.18 11.88
CA SER A 318 -8.70 24.06 11.25
C SER A 318 -7.25 23.56 11.35
N LYS A 319 -6.91 22.71 12.33
CA LYS A 319 -5.60 22.06 12.44
C LYS A 319 -5.37 21.03 11.33
N PHE A 320 -6.43 20.47 10.71
CA PHE A 320 -6.34 19.39 9.73
C PHE A 320 -6.62 19.89 8.32
N TYR A 321 -5.60 19.95 7.50
CA TYR A 321 -5.70 20.29 6.09
C TYR A 321 -6.03 19.06 5.25
N LEU A 322 -7.34 18.71 5.15
CA LEU A 322 -7.81 17.52 4.45
C LEU A 322 -8.43 17.89 3.11
N LYS A 323 -7.86 17.42 1.99
CA LYS A 323 -8.37 17.69 0.63
C LYS A 323 -8.53 16.38 -0.15
N ARG A 324 -9.61 16.29 -0.95
CA ARG A 324 -9.97 15.08 -1.69
C ARG A 324 -9.22 14.89 -3.01
N LYS A 325 -8.60 15.94 -3.55
CA LYS A 325 -7.90 15.91 -4.83
C LYS A 325 -6.45 16.32 -4.66
N ARG A 326 -5.55 15.75 -5.49
CA ARG A 326 -4.19 16.24 -5.66
C ARG A 326 -4.20 17.35 -6.71
N TYR A 327 -3.44 18.42 -6.46
CA TYR A 327 -3.19 19.53 -7.36
C TYR A 327 -1.71 19.80 -7.45
N ASN A 328 -1.28 20.74 -8.30
CA ASN A 328 0.14 21.06 -8.54
C ASN A 328 0.90 21.49 -7.27
N ASP A 329 0.21 22.07 -6.29
CA ASP A 329 0.76 22.51 -5.01
C ASP A 329 0.85 21.41 -3.93
N TYR A 330 0.54 20.16 -4.27
CA TYR A 330 0.52 19.03 -3.34
C TYR A 330 1.84 18.86 -2.56
N ARG A 331 2.98 18.94 -3.26
CA ARG A 331 4.29 18.76 -2.64
C ARG A 331 4.71 19.97 -1.80
N SER A 332 4.44 21.18 -2.27
CA SER A 332 4.72 22.41 -1.50
C SER A 332 3.91 22.49 -0.22
N GLU A 333 2.64 22.07 -0.24
CA GLU A 333 1.82 21.98 0.96
C GLU A 333 2.33 20.91 1.93
N MET A 334 2.79 19.78 1.41
CA MET A 334 3.40 18.72 2.22
C MET A 334 4.69 19.22 2.89
N ALA A 335 5.55 19.95 2.18
CA ALA A 335 6.76 20.55 2.74
C ALA A 335 6.47 21.61 3.81
N ARG A 336 5.31 22.27 3.75
CA ARG A 336 4.83 23.23 4.78
C ARG A 336 4.12 22.56 5.94
N SER A 337 3.99 21.23 5.95
CA SER A 337 3.25 20.51 6.97
C SER A 337 4.16 19.98 8.07
N ILE A 338 3.68 19.98 9.31
CA ILE A 338 4.35 19.33 10.45
C ILE A 338 4.13 17.84 10.36
N PHE A 339 2.87 17.40 10.24
CA PHE A 339 2.47 16.00 10.16
C PHE A 339 1.82 15.68 8.81
N CYS A 340 2.26 14.61 8.18
CA CYS A 340 1.66 14.09 6.96
C CYS A 340 0.93 12.79 7.24
N LEU A 341 -0.41 12.80 7.16
CA LEU A 341 -1.21 11.62 7.42
C LEU A 341 -1.05 10.63 6.27
N CYS A 342 -0.63 9.41 6.61
CA CYS A 342 -0.42 8.31 5.69
C CYS A 342 -1.44 7.17 5.95
N PRO A 343 -2.75 7.41 5.74
CA PRO A 343 -3.76 6.36 5.86
C PRO A 343 -3.66 5.40 4.69
N LEU A 344 -3.94 4.11 4.96
CA LEU A 344 -3.94 3.05 3.95
C LEU A 344 -4.80 3.39 2.73
N GLY A 345 -4.46 2.75 1.59
CA GLY A 345 -5.22 2.77 0.34
C GLY A 345 -5.99 1.47 0.12
N TRP A 346 -5.85 0.85 -1.05
CA TRP A 346 -6.24 -0.54 -1.27
C TRP A 346 -5.35 -1.45 -0.42
N ALA A 347 -4.07 -1.25 -0.49
CA ALA A 347 -3.06 -1.87 0.36
C ALA A 347 -2.63 -0.93 1.51
N PRO A 348 -1.95 -1.44 2.54
CA PRO A 348 -1.54 -0.63 3.69
C PRO A 348 -0.52 0.46 3.35
N TRP A 349 0.26 0.31 2.28
CA TRP A 349 1.30 1.25 1.87
C TRP A 349 0.79 2.38 0.96
N SER A 350 1.58 3.44 0.84
CA SER A 350 1.30 4.54 -0.09
C SER A 350 2.58 5.34 -0.38
N PRO A 351 2.73 5.94 -1.58
CA PRO A 351 3.91 6.77 -1.91
C PRO A 351 4.06 7.97 -0.99
N ARG A 352 2.99 8.43 -0.34
CA ARG A 352 3.03 9.52 0.62
C ARG A 352 3.99 9.25 1.77
N LEU A 353 4.18 8.00 2.15
CA LEU A 353 5.14 7.64 3.19
C LEU A 353 6.55 8.11 2.81
N VAL A 354 7.00 7.80 1.58
CA VAL A 354 8.31 8.23 1.05
C VAL A 354 8.32 9.75 0.82
N GLU A 355 7.29 10.27 0.16
CA GLU A 355 7.16 11.72 -0.10
C GLU A 355 7.25 12.54 1.21
N SER A 356 6.63 12.07 2.29
CA SER A 356 6.69 12.72 3.61
C SER A 356 8.11 12.80 4.15
N VAL A 357 8.86 11.70 4.07
CA VAL A 357 10.25 11.65 4.52
C VAL A 357 11.11 12.58 3.68
N LEU A 358 10.98 12.55 2.35
CA LEU A 358 11.74 13.40 1.43
C LEU A 358 11.51 14.89 1.69
N LEU A 359 10.27 15.27 1.99
CA LEU A 359 9.87 16.67 2.22
C LEU A 359 9.96 17.08 3.69
N GLY A 360 10.48 16.23 4.56
CA GLY A 360 10.70 16.49 5.98
C GLY A 360 9.43 16.69 6.80
N CYS A 361 8.28 16.20 6.33
CA CYS A 361 7.02 16.16 7.03
C CYS A 361 6.91 14.85 7.83
N VAL A 362 6.64 14.90 9.13
CA VAL A 362 6.58 13.70 9.98
C VAL A 362 5.47 12.76 9.51
N PRO A 363 5.78 11.56 9.00
CA PRO A 363 4.77 10.61 8.57
C PRO A 363 3.93 10.11 9.75
N VAL A 364 2.60 10.23 9.67
CA VAL A 364 1.66 9.64 10.61
C VAL A 364 1.00 8.45 9.92
N ILE A 365 1.48 7.27 10.20
CA ILE A 365 1.09 6.03 9.55
C ILE A 365 -0.20 5.52 10.20
N ILE A 366 -1.27 5.41 9.40
CA ILE A 366 -2.59 4.91 9.85
C ILE A 366 -2.91 3.69 8.98
N ALA A 367 -2.24 2.59 9.29
CA ALA A 367 -2.39 1.31 8.62
C ALA A 367 -1.94 0.23 9.60
N ASP A 368 -2.89 -0.55 10.10
CA ASP A 368 -2.59 -1.61 11.06
C ASP A 368 -1.74 -2.70 10.41
N ASN A 369 -0.79 -3.21 11.19
CA ASN A 369 0.12 -4.29 10.81
C ASN A 369 1.00 -4.03 9.57
N ILE A 370 1.12 -2.79 9.07
CA ILE A 370 2.05 -2.49 7.98
C ILE A 370 3.48 -2.86 8.36
N ARG A 371 4.17 -3.55 7.46
CA ARG A 371 5.62 -3.76 7.49
C ARG A 371 6.29 -2.72 6.61
N LEU A 372 7.18 -1.95 7.19
CA LEU A 372 7.83 -0.82 6.53
C LEU A 372 9.16 -1.25 5.87
N PRO A 373 9.59 -0.59 4.79
CA PRO A 373 10.82 -0.95 4.08
C PRO A 373 12.07 -0.70 4.93
N PHE A 374 13.07 -1.55 4.74
CA PHE A 374 14.43 -1.41 5.26
C PHE A 374 14.54 -1.14 6.76
N PRO A 375 13.95 -1.99 7.63
CA PRO A 375 13.96 -1.77 9.08
C PRO A 375 15.37 -1.82 9.69
N SER A 376 16.33 -2.44 9.02
CA SER A 376 17.75 -2.47 9.38
C SER A 376 18.43 -1.11 9.20
N ALA A 377 18.09 -0.37 8.13
CA ALA A 377 18.64 0.95 7.81
C ALA A 377 17.80 2.10 8.40
N LEU A 378 16.48 1.93 8.48
CA LEU A 378 15.53 2.94 8.90
C LEU A 378 14.81 2.52 10.18
N ARG A 379 15.17 3.15 11.29
CA ARG A 379 14.43 3.01 12.54
C ARG A 379 13.15 3.85 12.45
N TRP A 380 12.11 3.31 11.84
CA TRP A 380 10.85 4.02 11.58
C TRP A 380 10.23 4.70 12.81
N PRO A 381 10.26 4.14 14.03
CA PRO A 381 9.77 4.83 15.22
C PRO A 381 10.52 6.11 15.57
N ASP A 382 11.76 6.29 15.08
CA ASP A 382 12.55 7.49 15.33
C ASP A 382 12.18 8.64 14.36
N ILE A 383 11.47 8.35 13.25
CA ILE A 383 11.19 9.30 12.16
C ILE A 383 9.71 9.41 11.79
N SER A 384 8.84 8.62 12.43
CA SER A 384 7.41 8.57 12.11
C SER A 384 6.58 8.28 13.35
N LEU A 385 5.27 8.47 13.22
CA LEU A 385 4.28 8.04 14.21
C LEU A 385 3.43 6.93 13.62
N GLN A 386 3.07 5.94 14.44
CA GLN A 386 2.08 4.94 14.08
C GLN A 386 0.84 5.10 14.95
N VAL A 387 -0.31 5.27 14.32
CA VAL A 387 -1.61 5.40 14.98
C VAL A 387 -2.51 4.27 14.50
N ALA A 388 -3.07 3.49 15.41
CA ALA A 388 -3.94 2.38 15.04
C ALA A 388 -5.22 2.90 14.37
N GLU A 389 -5.74 2.16 13.40
CA GLU A 389 -6.94 2.53 12.64
C GLU A 389 -8.15 2.79 13.56
N LYS A 390 -8.27 2.05 14.68
CA LYS A 390 -9.30 2.24 15.71
C LYS A 390 -9.15 3.54 16.52
N ASP A 391 -7.92 4.07 16.61
CA ASP A 391 -7.58 5.20 17.47
C ASP A 391 -7.62 6.56 16.74
N ILE A 392 -8.16 6.59 15.52
CA ILE A 392 -8.36 7.83 14.74
C ILE A 392 -9.10 8.89 15.56
N ALA A 393 -10.00 8.49 16.45
CA ALA A 393 -10.74 9.43 17.31
C ALA A 393 -9.86 10.29 18.22
N SER A 394 -8.71 9.77 18.60
CA SER A 394 -7.74 10.41 19.49
C SER A 394 -6.57 11.08 18.74
N LEU A 395 -6.61 11.09 17.40
CA LEU A 395 -5.48 11.52 16.57
C LEU A 395 -4.98 12.92 16.94
N GLU A 396 -5.88 13.92 17.12
CA GLU A 396 -5.49 15.27 17.49
C GLU A 396 -4.74 15.30 18.83
N THR A 397 -5.27 14.63 19.85
CA THR A 397 -4.62 14.53 21.16
C THR A 397 -3.24 13.90 21.08
N VAL A 398 -3.08 12.84 20.25
CA VAL A 398 -1.78 12.20 20.02
C VAL A 398 -0.80 13.18 19.36
N LEU A 399 -1.22 13.90 18.33
CA LEU A 399 -0.36 14.86 17.65
C LEU A 399 0.03 16.04 18.54
N ASP A 400 -0.91 16.59 19.31
CA ASP A 400 -0.64 17.66 20.28
C ASP A 400 0.35 17.21 21.37
N HIS A 401 0.20 15.99 21.86
CA HIS A 401 1.15 15.40 22.80
C HIS A 401 2.56 15.29 22.21
N VAL A 402 2.68 14.83 20.96
CA VAL A 402 3.98 14.74 20.27
C VAL A 402 4.63 16.12 20.10
N VAL A 403 3.82 17.15 19.75
CA VAL A 403 4.34 18.53 19.66
C VAL A 403 4.90 19.01 21.01
N ALA A 404 4.21 18.68 22.10
CA ALA A 404 4.63 19.09 23.43
C ALA A 404 5.84 18.32 23.99
N THR A 405 6.17 17.15 23.43
CA THR A 405 7.17 16.25 24.03
C THR A 405 8.38 15.98 23.16
N ASN A 406 8.20 15.40 21.97
CA ASN A 406 9.31 14.81 21.19
C ASN A 406 9.36 15.18 19.72
N LEU A 407 8.52 16.12 19.24
CA LEU A 407 8.49 16.55 17.82
C LEU A 407 9.88 16.95 17.31
N THR A 408 10.61 17.77 18.06
CA THR A 408 11.95 18.25 17.66
C THR A 408 12.95 17.09 17.46
N VAL A 409 12.87 16.06 18.31
CA VAL A 409 13.74 14.88 18.18
C VAL A 409 13.37 14.09 16.92
N ILE A 410 12.07 13.86 16.67
CA ILE A 410 11.60 13.16 15.48
C ILE A 410 12.01 13.92 14.21
N GLN A 411 11.81 15.24 14.17
CA GLN A 411 12.21 16.08 13.04
C GLN A 411 13.71 16.03 12.78
N LYS A 412 14.54 16.19 13.81
CA LYS A 412 15.99 16.06 13.68
C LYS A 412 16.42 14.72 13.10
N ASN A 413 15.80 13.63 13.53
CA ASN A 413 16.08 12.30 12.99
C ASN A 413 15.58 12.15 11.55
N LEU A 414 14.40 12.70 11.23
CA LEU A 414 13.78 12.63 9.92
C LEU A 414 14.57 13.41 8.88
N TRP A 415 15.17 14.54 9.26
CA TRP A 415 15.91 15.41 8.36
C TRP A 415 17.33 14.92 8.04
N ASP A 416 17.76 13.82 8.66
CA ASP A 416 19.00 13.16 8.30
C ASP A 416 19.01 12.80 6.80
N PRO A 417 19.96 13.33 5.99
CA PRO A 417 20.01 13.07 4.56
C PRO A 417 20.11 11.58 4.20
N MET A 418 20.77 10.77 5.05
CA MET A 418 20.94 9.35 4.80
C MET A 418 19.61 8.59 4.86
N LYS A 419 18.69 8.99 5.75
CA LYS A 419 17.35 8.38 5.84
C LYS A 419 16.48 8.71 4.64
N ARG A 420 16.58 9.92 4.12
CA ARG A 420 15.91 10.31 2.88
C ARG A 420 16.46 9.55 1.69
N LYS A 421 17.79 9.46 1.58
CA LYS A 421 18.49 8.74 0.53
C LYS A 421 18.10 7.27 0.47
N ALA A 422 17.98 6.61 1.62
CA ALA A 422 17.64 5.19 1.73
C ALA A 422 16.27 4.82 1.11
N LEU A 423 15.39 5.79 0.85
CA LEU A 423 14.05 5.56 0.28
C LEU A 423 13.95 5.92 -1.21
N VAL A 424 15.02 6.37 -1.84
CA VAL A 424 15.04 6.86 -3.23
C VAL A 424 15.89 5.94 -4.11
N PHE A 425 15.33 5.53 -5.23
CA PHE A 425 16.05 4.79 -6.28
C PHE A 425 16.81 5.79 -7.18
N ASN A 426 18.07 6.04 -6.89
CA ASN A 426 18.91 6.93 -7.70
C ASN A 426 19.39 6.25 -8.98
N ARG A 427 19.68 7.05 -10.00
CA ARG A 427 20.23 6.63 -11.29
C ARG A 427 21.35 7.60 -11.70
N PRO A 428 22.60 7.18 -11.64
CA PRO A 428 23.13 5.87 -11.23
C PRO A 428 22.85 5.54 -9.74
N LEU A 429 22.98 4.26 -9.38
CA LEU A 429 22.92 3.78 -8.00
C LEU A 429 23.99 4.47 -7.15
N GLU A 430 23.60 4.87 -5.95
CA GLU A 430 24.49 5.50 -4.97
C GLU A 430 24.52 4.71 -3.67
N GLU A 431 25.69 4.64 -3.03
CA GLU A 431 25.79 4.01 -1.71
C GLU A 431 24.79 4.61 -0.72
N GLY A 432 24.00 3.75 -0.07
CA GLY A 432 22.98 4.14 0.90
C GLY A 432 21.61 4.45 0.31
N ASP A 433 21.42 4.44 -1.01
CA ASP A 433 20.12 4.62 -1.65
C ASP A 433 19.22 3.37 -1.57
N ALA A 434 18.00 3.43 -2.10
CA ALA A 434 17.04 2.34 -2.00
C ALA A 434 17.54 1.06 -2.69
N THR A 435 18.23 1.14 -3.82
CA THR A 435 18.80 -0.05 -4.48
C THR A 435 19.93 -0.64 -3.65
N TRP A 436 20.78 0.20 -3.06
CA TRP A 436 21.80 -0.24 -2.11
C TRP A 436 21.19 -0.95 -0.91
N GLN A 437 20.10 -0.42 -0.33
CA GLN A 437 19.40 -1.09 0.78
C GLN A 437 18.82 -2.45 0.35
N VAL A 438 18.29 -2.55 -0.87
CA VAL A 438 17.84 -3.85 -1.43
C VAL A 438 18.99 -4.86 -1.44
N LEU A 439 20.19 -4.45 -1.90
CA LEU A 439 21.36 -5.32 -1.92
C LEU A 439 21.74 -5.80 -0.51
N ARG A 440 21.64 -4.92 0.50
CA ARG A 440 21.91 -5.25 1.91
C ARG A 440 20.86 -6.22 2.49
N GLU A 441 19.59 -6.00 2.22
CA GLU A 441 18.53 -6.91 2.68
C GLU A 441 18.64 -8.29 2.00
N LEU A 442 19.05 -8.33 0.72
CA LEU A 442 19.32 -9.60 0.01
C LEU A 442 20.52 -10.34 0.60
N GLU A 443 21.59 -9.64 1.01
CA GLU A 443 22.71 -10.24 1.73
C GLU A 443 22.24 -10.88 3.04
N VAL A 444 21.44 -10.18 3.83
CA VAL A 444 20.87 -10.71 5.09
C VAL A 444 20.01 -11.95 4.83
N LEU A 445 19.21 -11.96 3.76
CA LEU A 445 18.42 -13.13 3.38
C LEU A 445 19.29 -14.32 3.01
N LEU A 446 20.39 -14.10 2.28
CA LEU A 446 21.35 -15.16 1.93
C LEU A 446 22.02 -15.74 3.17
N ASP A 447 22.44 -14.90 4.11
CA ASP A 447 23.12 -15.32 5.35
C ASP A 447 22.20 -16.12 6.28
N GLN A 448 20.88 -15.81 6.27
CA GLN A 448 19.90 -16.45 7.15
C GLN A 448 19.25 -17.70 6.53
N SER A 449 19.38 -17.91 5.23
CA SER A 449 18.66 -18.96 4.52
C SER A 449 19.53 -20.22 4.32
N GLU A 450 18.87 -21.38 4.22
CA GLU A 450 19.47 -22.62 3.76
C GLU A 450 20.09 -22.51 2.35
N ARG A 451 19.86 -21.37 1.65
CA ARG A 451 20.42 -21.03 0.35
C ARG A 451 21.94 -20.94 0.39
N MET A 452 22.52 -20.43 1.48
CA MET A 452 23.98 -20.39 1.66
C MET A 452 24.60 -21.79 1.67
N SER A 453 23.93 -22.77 2.28
CA SER A 453 24.42 -24.15 2.26
C SER A 453 24.37 -24.74 0.85
N TYR A 454 23.39 -24.38 0.05
CA TYR A 454 23.20 -24.86 -1.31
C TYR A 454 24.18 -24.20 -2.30
N VAL A 455 24.29 -22.86 -2.29
CA VAL A 455 25.24 -22.12 -3.13
C VAL A 455 26.70 -22.49 -2.76
N GLY A 456 27.00 -22.63 -1.46
CA GLY A 456 28.31 -23.08 -0.99
C GLY A 456 28.68 -24.51 -1.41
N SER A 457 27.71 -25.42 -1.60
CA SER A 457 27.93 -26.76 -2.09
C SER A 457 28.19 -26.83 -3.62
N LEU A 458 27.68 -25.86 -4.38
CA LEU A 458 27.86 -25.75 -5.82
C LEU A 458 29.19 -25.08 -6.22
N ARG A 459 29.81 -24.33 -5.30
CA ARG A 459 31.12 -23.69 -5.50
C ARG A 459 32.32 -24.62 -5.13
N ARG A 460 32.05 -25.80 -4.59
CA ARG A 460 33.05 -26.85 -4.36
C ARG A 460 33.02 -27.92 -5.44
#